data_44a6fc03abd42f3f18d0c9e0a1165cde
#
_entry.id   44a6fc03abd42f3f18d0c9e0a1165cde
#
_cell.length_a   1.000
_cell.length_b   1.000
_cell.length_c   1.000
_cell.angle_alpha   90.00
_cell.angle_beta   90.00
_cell.angle_gamma   90.00
#
_symmetry.space_group_name_H-M   'P 1'
#
loop_
_entity.id
_entity.type
_entity.pdbx_description
1 polymer ?
#
loop_
_entity_poly.entity_id
_entity_poly.type
_entity_poly.pdbx_seq_one_letter_code
_entity_poly.pdbx_strand_id
1 'polypeptide(L)'
;MRIAYVEDNVANIALVERICQMNNDELLTYNDADDALNEISDGFADLILMDLHLGTRSIDGLQLTRLLRQKGVTQPIIAITAYDTMGYAERYHEAGCDDYMRKPISVRSMLNLINQYRL
;
A
#
# COMPACT_ATOMS: atom_id res chain seq x y z
N MET A 1 -9.78 -0.13 11.70
CA MET A 1 -8.69 0.81 11.44
C MET A 1 -8.84 1.46 10.08
N ARG A 2 -8.13 2.53 9.82
CA ARG A 2 -8.17 3.21 8.54
C ARG A 2 -6.98 2.74 7.69
N ILE A 3 -7.27 2.32 6.46
CA ILE A 3 -6.28 1.81 5.51
C ILE A 3 -6.29 2.69 4.26
N ALA A 4 -5.14 3.17 3.85
CA ALA A 4 -4.96 3.86 2.58
C ALA A 4 -4.39 2.87 1.57
N TYR A 5 -4.96 2.80 0.37
CA TYR A 5 -4.55 1.87 -0.66
C TYR A 5 -4.29 2.61 -1.97
N VAL A 6 -3.05 2.59 -2.42
CA VAL A 6 -2.65 3.22 -3.68
C VAL A 6 -2.59 2.12 -4.75
N GLU A 7 -3.54 2.16 -5.67
CA GLU A 7 -3.74 1.11 -6.68
C GLU A 7 -4.58 1.67 -7.82
N ASP A 8 -4.28 1.32 -9.05
CA ASP A 8 -5.05 1.73 -10.22
C ASP A 8 -5.89 0.60 -10.84
N ASN A 9 -5.70 -0.64 -10.42
CA ASN A 9 -6.45 -1.78 -10.95
C ASN A 9 -7.78 -1.93 -10.23
N VAL A 10 -8.88 -1.80 -10.98
CA VAL A 10 -10.24 -1.82 -10.44
C VAL A 10 -10.56 -3.13 -9.74
N ALA A 11 -10.11 -4.26 -10.28
CA ALA A 11 -10.38 -5.57 -9.69
C ALA A 11 -9.68 -5.75 -8.35
N ASN A 12 -8.44 -5.29 -8.23
CA ASN A 12 -7.69 -5.33 -6.96
C ASN A 12 -8.33 -4.42 -5.92
N ILE A 13 -8.76 -3.23 -6.33
CA ILE A 13 -9.45 -2.30 -5.43
C ILE A 13 -10.73 -2.93 -4.90
N ALA A 14 -11.54 -3.52 -5.77
CA ALA A 14 -12.81 -4.16 -5.37
C ALA A 14 -12.58 -5.30 -4.37
N LEU A 15 -11.53 -6.09 -4.57
CA LEU A 15 -11.19 -7.19 -3.68
C LEU A 15 -10.83 -6.67 -2.28
N VAL A 16 -9.97 -5.66 -2.20
CA VAL A 16 -9.52 -5.10 -0.92
C VAL A 16 -10.67 -4.36 -0.23
N GLU A 17 -11.52 -3.66 -0.99
CA GLU A 17 -12.72 -3.04 -0.44
C GLU A 17 -13.61 -4.05 0.26
N ARG A 18 -13.83 -5.20 -0.38
CA ARG A 18 -14.67 -6.26 0.19
C ARG A 18 -14.07 -6.82 1.48
N ILE A 19 -12.76 -7.03 1.48
CA ILE A 19 -12.04 -7.51 2.67
C ILE A 19 -12.20 -6.52 3.82
N CYS A 20 -12.01 -5.23 3.55
CA CYS A 20 -12.14 -4.19 4.57
C CYS A 20 -13.56 -4.08 5.10
N GLN A 21 -14.56 -4.21 4.23
CA GLN A 21 -15.96 -4.20 4.64
C GLN A 21 -16.28 -5.35 5.59
N MET A 22 -15.74 -6.54 5.32
CA MET A 22 -15.96 -7.71 6.17
C MET A 22 -15.38 -7.52 7.59
N ASN A 23 -14.34 -6.70 7.71
CA ASN A 23 -13.64 -6.47 8.98
C ASN A 23 -13.98 -5.13 9.63
N ASN A 24 -14.92 -4.39 9.06
CA ASN A 24 -15.28 -3.04 9.53
C ASN A 24 -14.12 -2.07 9.52
N ASP A 25 -13.22 -2.22 8.55
CA ASP A 25 -12.12 -1.28 8.33
C ASP A 25 -12.54 -0.23 7.31
N GLU A 26 -12.06 0.99 7.49
CA GLU A 26 -12.25 2.08 6.53
C GLU A 26 -11.16 2.00 5.48
N LEU A 27 -11.53 2.05 4.20
CA LEU A 27 -10.58 2.04 3.10
C LEU A 27 -10.67 3.33 2.30
N LEU A 28 -9.52 3.97 2.10
CA LEU A 28 -9.37 5.14 1.25
C LEU A 28 -8.45 4.75 0.09
N THR A 29 -8.95 4.88 -1.14
CA THR A 29 -8.22 4.45 -2.32
C THR A 29 -7.74 5.62 -3.14
N TYR A 30 -6.55 5.46 -3.73
CA TYR A 30 -5.93 6.44 -4.62
C TYR A 30 -5.46 5.72 -5.87
N ASN A 31 -5.94 6.14 -7.03
CA ASN A 31 -5.48 5.57 -8.30
C ASN A 31 -4.36 6.40 -8.95
N ASP A 32 -3.89 7.42 -8.27
CA ASP A 32 -2.91 8.37 -8.75
C ASP A 32 -1.92 8.69 -7.64
N ALA A 33 -0.62 8.61 -7.97
CA ALA A 33 0.43 8.86 -6.99
C ALA A 33 0.43 10.31 -6.49
N ASP A 34 0.10 11.27 -7.36
CA ASP A 34 0.08 12.68 -6.97
C ASP A 34 -1.02 12.96 -5.94
N ASP A 35 -2.21 12.40 -6.15
CA ASP A 35 -3.31 12.54 -5.20
C ASP A 35 -2.95 11.90 -3.85
N ALA A 36 -2.34 10.71 -3.89
CA ALA A 36 -1.90 10.04 -2.69
C ALA A 36 -0.86 10.87 -1.93
N LEU A 37 0.12 11.43 -2.64
CA LEU A 37 1.15 12.26 -2.02
C LEU A 37 0.57 13.52 -1.38
N ASN A 38 -0.43 14.12 -2.01
CA ASN A 38 -1.06 15.34 -1.51
C ASN A 38 -1.91 15.06 -0.27
N GLU A 39 -2.62 13.94 -0.22
CA GLU A 39 -3.58 13.67 0.84
C GLU A 39 -3.02 12.89 2.02
N ILE A 40 -2.09 11.97 1.77
CA ILE A 40 -1.54 11.14 2.85
C ILE A 40 -0.49 11.94 3.62
N SER A 41 -0.73 12.13 4.89
CA SER A 41 0.20 12.77 5.82
C SER A 41 0.40 11.85 7.02
N ASP A 42 1.32 12.19 7.90
CA ASP A 42 1.55 11.40 9.11
C ASP A 42 0.27 11.36 9.95
N GLY A 43 -0.12 10.16 10.38
CA GLY A 43 -1.34 9.95 11.14
C GLY A 43 -2.63 9.86 10.32
N PHE A 44 -2.56 10.03 9.00
CA PHE A 44 -3.74 9.99 8.12
C PHE A 44 -4.40 8.61 8.10
N ALA A 45 -3.59 7.57 8.08
CA ALA A 45 -4.06 6.18 8.06
C ALA A 45 -3.23 5.34 9.03
N ASP A 46 -3.79 4.21 9.44
CA ASP A 46 -3.09 3.28 10.33
C ASP A 46 -2.16 2.34 9.55
N LEU A 47 -2.49 2.10 8.29
CA LEU A 47 -1.76 1.20 7.41
C LEU A 47 -1.86 1.73 5.97
N ILE A 48 -0.76 1.67 5.24
CA ILE A 48 -0.71 2.08 3.84
C ILE A 48 -0.32 0.88 2.99
N LEU A 49 -1.18 0.54 2.03
CA LEU A 49 -0.91 -0.51 1.04
C LEU A 49 -0.49 0.19 -0.24
N MET A 50 0.69 -0.15 -0.76
CA MET A 50 1.31 0.55 -1.86
C MET A 50 1.56 -0.40 -3.03
N ASP A 51 0.79 -0.25 -4.11
CA ASP A 51 1.10 -0.94 -5.36
C ASP A 51 2.36 -0.32 -5.97
N LEU A 52 3.35 -1.15 -6.25
CA LEU A 52 4.60 -0.65 -6.83
C LEU A 52 4.50 -0.37 -8.32
N HIS A 53 3.44 -0.83 -8.97
CA HIS A 53 3.24 -0.70 -10.42
C HIS A 53 2.02 0.15 -10.71
N LEU A 54 2.19 1.48 -10.63
CA LEU A 54 1.12 2.45 -10.84
C LEU A 54 1.00 2.87 -12.32
N GLY A 55 1.21 1.95 -13.24
CA GLY A 55 1.03 2.20 -14.67
C GLY A 55 2.08 3.11 -15.26
N THR A 56 1.65 4.04 -16.12
CA THR A 56 2.54 4.92 -16.89
C THR A 56 2.80 6.27 -16.23
N ARG A 57 2.58 6.38 -14.93
CA ARG A 57 2.71 7.64 -14.21
C ARG A 57 4.19 8.04 -14.06
N SER A 58 4.40 9.33 -13.80
CA SER A 58 5.75 9.91 -13.65
C SER A 58 6.50 9.36 -12.44
N ILE A 59 5.79 8.92 -11.40
CA ILE A 59 6.39 8.30 -10.24
C ILE A 59 5.75 6.93 -9.98
N ASP A 60 6.58 5.97 -9.58
CA ASP A 60 6.12 4.63 -9.20
C ASP A 60 5.90 4.54 -7.69
N GLY A 61 5.47 3.35 -7.22
CA GLY A 61 5.18 3.14 -5.81
C GLY A 61 6.39 3.27 -4.90
N LEU A 62 7.60 2.93 -5.36
CA LEU A 62 8.81 3.10 -4.55
C LEU A 62 9.16 4.57 -4.39
N GLN A 63 9.06 5.34 -5.46
CA GLN A 63 9.30 6.79 -5.42
C GLN A 63 8.28 7.47 -4.52
N LEU A 64 7.01 7.08 -4.65
CA LEU A 64 5.95 7.62 -3.80
C LEU A 64 6.21 7.30 -2.33
N THR A 65 6.65 6.09 -2.02
CA THR A 65 7.00 5.69 -0.65
C THR A 65 8.10 6.60 -0.09
N ARG A 66 9.16 6.83 -0.86
CA ARG A 66 10.24 7.74 -0.44
C ARG A 66 9.72 9.14 -0.15
N LEU A 67 8.87 9.65 -1.03
CA LEU A 67 8.31 10.99 -0.87
C LEU A 67 7.40 11.09 0.35
N LEU A 68 6.60 10.06 0.63
CA LEU A 68 5.77 10.02 1.82
C LEU A 68 6.63 10.00 3.09
N ARG A 69 7.72 9.23 3.09
CA ARG A 69 8.65 9.22 4.23
C ARG A 69 9.32 10.58 4.43
N GLN A 70 9.72 11.23 3.35
CA GLN A 70 10.31 12.57 3.41
C GLN A 70 9.30 13.59 3.94
N LYS A 71 8.03 13.41 3.64
CA LYS A 71 6.94 14.25 4.13
C LYS A 71 6.68 14.07 5.62
N GLY A 72 7.20 13.00 6.23
CA GLY A 72 7.05 12.72 7.66
C GLY A 72 6.10 11.59 7.99
N VAL A 73 5.60 10.87 7.00
CA VAL A 73 4.71 9.72 7.23
C VAL A 73 5.50 8.60 7.93
N THR A 74 5.01 8.15 9.09
CA THR A 74 5.66 7.11 9.91
C THR A 74 4.91 5.80 9.97
N GLN A 75 3.64 5.75 9.52
CA GLN A 75 2.81 4.56 9.57
C GLN A 75 3.37 3.45 8.67
N PRO A 76 3.03 2.18 8.96
CA PRO A 76 3.49 1.07 8.14
C PRO A 76 3.07 1.22 6.67
N ILE A 77 4.01 0.97 5.77
CA ILE A 77 3.78 0.94 4.31
C ILE A 77 4.14 -0.45 3.83
N ILE A 78 3.17 -1.12 3.22
CA ILE A 78 3.32 -2.48 2.71
C ILE A 78 3.35 -2.43 1.19
N ALA A 79 4.46 -2.84 0.60
CA ALA A 79 4.59 -2.90 -0.85
C ALA A 79 3.79 -4.08 -1.42
N ILE A 80 3.03 -3.84 -2.48
CA ILE A 80 2.32 -4.90 -3.20
C ILE A 80 2.92 -4.96 -4.61
N THR A 81 3.44 -6.13 -4.98
CA THR A 81 4.22 -6.27 -6.21
C THR A 81 3.94 -7.59 -6.92
N ALA A 82 3.99 -7.58 -8.26
CA ALA A 82 3.93 -8.78 -9.08
C ALA A 82 5.29 -9.45 -9.23
N TYR A 83 6.38 -8.78 -8.88
CA TYR A 83 7.72 -9.29 -9.09
C TYR A 83 8.15 -10.23 -7.97
N ASP A 84 9.07 -11.13 -8.32
CA ASP A 84 9.76 -11.96 -7.35
C ASP A 84 10.54 -11.05 -6.40
N THR A 85 10.46 -11.36 -5.11
CA THR A 85 11.06 -10.56 -4.06
C THR A 85 12.54 -10.85 -3.86
N MET A 86 13.07 -11.93 -4.45
CA MET A 86 14.50 -12.22 -4.36
C MET A 86 15.30 -11.14 -5.06
N GLY A 87 16.09 -10.40 -4.28
CA GLY A 87 16.87 -9.28 -4.78
C GLY A 87 16.15 -7.94 -4.76
N TYR A 88 14.83 -7.92 -4.55
CA TYR A 88 14.06 -6.67 -4.48
C TYR A 88 13.69 -6.26 -3.06
N ALA A 89 13.77 -7.19 -2.10
CA ALA A 89 13.39 -6.90 -0.71
C ALA A 89 14.18 -5.73 -0.13
N GLU A 90 15.48 -5.66 -0.42
CA GLU A 90 16.33 -4.56 0.03
C GLU A 90 15.88 -3.22 -0.55
N ARG A 91 15.49 -3.20 -1.82
CA ARG A 91 15.02 -1.99 -2.50
C ARG A 91 13.73 -1.46 -1.87
N TYR A 92 12.81 -2.37 -1.51
CA TYR A 92 11.57 -1.98 -0.85
C TYR A 92 11.86 -1.38 0.52
N HIS A 93 12.73 -2.02 1.26
CA HIS A 93 13.12 -1.57 2.59
C HIS A 93 13.84 -0.21 2.53
N GLU A 94 14.79 -0.05 1.62
CA GLU A 94 15.51 1.21 1.42
C GLU A 94 14.57 2.36 1.04
N ALA A 95 13.52 2.07 0.29
CA ALA A 95 12.51 3.08 -0.07
C ALA A 95 11.66 3.48 1.13
N GLY A 96 11.59 2.66 2.18
CA GLY A 96 10.83 2.93 3.38
C GLY A 96 9.63 2.01 3.59
N CYS A 97 9.49 0.93 2.79
CA CYS A 97 8.46 -0.07 3.01
C CYS A 97 8.83 -0.96 4.19
N ASP A 98 7.86 -1.30 5.01
CA ASP A 98 8.05 -2.15 6.20
C ASP A 98 7.92 -3.64 5.88
N ASP A 99 7.14 -3.96 4.85
CA ASP A 99 6.89 -5.34 4.45
C ASP A 99 6.44 -5.34 2.99
N TYR A 100 6.23 -6.53 2.44
CA TYR A 100 5.74 -6.65 1.07
C TYR A 100 4.75 -7.80 0.94
N MET A 101 3.89 -7.72 -0.08
CA MET A 101 2.98 -8.79 -0.47
C MET A 101 3.09 -9.01 -1.97
N ARG A 102 3.11 -10.26 -2.38
CA ARG A 102 3.21 -10.63 -3.78
C ARG A 102 1.83 -10.79 -4.41
N LYS A 103 1.67 -10.28 -5.64
CA LYS A 103 0.47 -10.52 -6.44
C LYS A 103 0.51 -11.93 -7.03
N PRO A 104 -0.62 -12.59 -7.23
CA PRO A 104 -1.98 -12.09 -7.05
C PRO A 104 -2.38 -12.01 -5.58
N ILE A 105 -3.21 -11.03 -5.24
CA ILE A 105 -3.69 -10.84 -3.88
C ILE A 105 -4.72 -11.93 -3.56
N SER A 106 -4.50 -12.70 -2.49
CA SER A 106 -5.49 -13.62 -1.97
C SER A 106 -6.18 -13.02 -0.75
N VAL A 107 -7.45 -13.40 -0.54
CA VAL A 107 -8.22 -12.95 0.61
C VAL A 107 -7.50 -13.31 1.91
N ARG A 108 -7.06 -14.56 2.04
CA ARG A 108 -6.38 -15.04 3.25
C ARG A 108 -5.09 -14.26 3.53
N SER A 109 -4.24 -14.08 2.52
CA SER A 109 -2.97 -13.37 2.69
C SER A 109 -3.19 -11.92 3.08
N MET A 110 -4.16 -11.26 2.45
CA MET A 110 -4.48 -9.87 2.77
C MET A 110 -5.06 -9.73 4.18
N LEU A 111 -5.96 -10.62 4.58
CA LEU A 111 -6.50 -10.63 5.94
C LEU A 111 -5.40 -10.82 6.98
N ASN A 112 -4.50 -11.76 6.75
CA ASN A 112 -3.39 -12.02 7.66
C ASN A 112 -2.48 -10.80 7.78
N LEU A 113 -2.17 -10.17 6.64
CA LEU A 113 -1.34 -8.99 6.62
C LEU A 113 -1.97 -7.84 7.42
N ILE A 114 -3.22 -7.53 7.13
CA ILE A 114 -3.94 -6.44 7.81
C ILE A 114 -3.98 -6.70 9.32
N ASN A 115 -4.27 -7.94 9.70
CA ASN A 115 -4.37 -8.30 11.13
C ASN A 115 -3.03 -8.22 11.85
N GLN A 116 -1.89 -8.40 11.17
CA GLN A 116 -0.57 -8.21 11.77
C GLN A 116 -0.36 -6.77 12.23
N TYR A 117 -0.96 -5.81 11.55
CA TYR A 117 -0.81 -4.39 11.87
C TYR A 117 -1.96 -3.82 12.69
N ARG A 118 -2.89 -4.66 13.06
CA ARG A 118 -4.02 -4.26 13.92
C ARG A 118 -3.57 -4.24 15.37
N LEU A 119 -3.80 -3.14 16.01
CA LEU A 119 -3.45 -2.95 17.43
C LEU A 119 -4.52 -3.49 18.36
#